data_6e5cf0fa2844c26d34f72abd454e1897
#
_entry.id   6e5cf0fa2844c26d34f72abd454e1897
#
_cell.length_a   1.000
_cell.length_b   1.000
_cell.length_c   1.000
_cell.angle_alpha   90.00
_cell.angle_beta   90.00
_cell.angle_gamma   90.00
#
_symmetry.space_group_name_H-M   'P 1'
#
loop_
_entity.id
_entity.type
_entity.pdbx_description
1 polymer ?
#
loop_
_entity_poly.entity_id
_entity_poly.type
_entity_poly.pdbx_seq_one_letter_code
_entity_poly.pdbx_strand_id
1 'polypeptide(L)'
;MIQGQNVNETRQALLGIVFTFGLLLVGLSLYFYFHYKMTKLKQAEKWFGSVKKVYYADLKTRSKDEMLASFVYLIPVIVSLGLIALTINLYDQLPSQIPTHWGPNGQPDAFSDKSWMVALGLPIILLIMQLMFYGINVFTKRSGIKINAGNVKSSELRQLRLRKYSSWFLFVVEILMTLLFAILHLNLLYENIISNLLMMITPIIFLVIVLGGTVWLAIKVGSVDSDLEGKEIVADSVSKKVDGIDEDQYWKGGLFYFNRNDPSIFVEKRFGIGFTINYANPIGYLILVVPIVLIIIITSVF
;
A
#
# COMPACT_ATOMS: atom_id res chain seq x y z
N MET A 1 2.46 5.71 -44.44
CA MET A 1 3.48 5.09 -43.56
C MET A 1 3.22 5.30 -42.05
N ILE A 2 2.60 6.39 -41.63
CA ILE A 2 2.35 6.68 -40.19
C ILE A 2 1.30 5.74 -39.54
N GLN A 3 0.28 5.30 -40.28
CA GLN A 3 -0.75 4.36 -39.76
C GLN A 3 -0.22 2.94 -39.46
N GLY A 4 0.80 2.47 -40.18
CA GLY A 4 1.37 1.14 -39.96
C GLY A 4 2.29 1.04 -38.74
N GLN A 5 2.91 2.13 -38.31
CA GLN A 5 3.74 2.16 -37.10
C GLN A 5 2.88 2.10 -35.83
N ASN A 6 1.80 2.88 -35.76
CA ASN A 6 0.89 2.88 -34.61
C ASN A 6 0.24 1.51 -34.37
N VAL A 7 -0.12 0.78 -35.42
CA VAL A 7 -0.71 -0.57 -35.31
C VAL A 7 0.29 -1.58 -34.74
N ASN A 8 1.59 -1.47 -35.12
CA ASN A 8 2.63 -2.35 -34.58
C ASN A 8 2.93 -2.07 -33.09
N GLU A 9 2.98 -0.81 -32.69
CA GLU A 9 3.19 -0.41 -31.28
C GLU A 9 2.04 -0.86 -30.37
N THR A 10 0.81 -0.64 -30.80
CA THR A 10 -0.40 -1.11 -30.08
C THR A 10 -0.41 -2.63 -29.95
N ARG A 11 -0.04 -3.36 -31.02
CA ARG A 11 0.04 -4.82 -30.98
C ARG A 11 1.12 -5.33 -30.02
N GLN A 12 2.29 -4.69 -30.01
CA GLN A 12 3.38 -5.04 -29.09
C GLN A 12 3.00 -4.76 -27.63
N ALA A 13 2.35 -3.62 -27.36
CA ALA A 13 1.83 -3.30 -26.03
C ALA A 13 0.79 -4.33 -25.56
N LEU A 14 -0.18 -4.70 -26.41
CA LEU A 14 -1.16 -5.74 -26.11
C LEU A 14 -0.52 -7.10 -25.85
N LEU A 15 0.46 -7.50 -26.66
CA LEU A 15 1.20 -8.75 -26.44
C LEU A 15 1.96 -8.73 -25.12
N GLY A 16 2.60 -7.61 -24.77
CA GLY A 16 3.27 -7.41 -23.47
C GLY A 16 2.30 -7.55 -22.29
N ILE A 17 1.13 -6.94 -22.39
CA ILE A 17 0.06 -7.03 -21.38
C ILE A 17 -0.41 -8.49 -21.24
N VAL A 18 -0.77 -9.14 -22.34
CA VAL A 18 -1.23 -10.54 -22.35
C VAL A 18 -0.19 -11.48 -21.77
N PHE A 19 1.08 -11.30 -22.15
CA PHE A 19 2.18 -12.11 -21.63
C PHE A 19 2.36 -11.91 -20.13
N THR A 20 2.37 -10.67 -19.64
CA THR A 20 2.52 -10.33 -18.22
C THR A 20 1.37 -10.91 -17.39
N PHE A 21 0.12 -10.69 -17.81
CA PHE A 21 -1.03 -11.26 -17.11
C PHE A 21 -1.07 -12.80 -17.21
N GLY A 22 -0.62 -13.37 -18.33
CA GLY A 22 -0.46 -14.82 -18.48
C GLY A 22 0.52 -15.41 -17.47
N LEU A 23 1.69 -14.80 -17.31
CA LEU A 23 2.67 -15.21 -16.28
C LEU A 23 2.12 -15.09 -14.85
N LEU A 24 1.40 -14.00 -14.55
CA LEU A 24 0.76 -13.82 -13.24
C LEU A 24 -0.29 -14.90 -12.98
N LEU A 25 -1.13 -15.24 -13.96
CA LEU A 25 -2.15 -16.29 -13.83
C LEU A 25 -1.50 -17.67 -13.62
N VAL A 26 -0.45 -17.99 -14.36
CA VAL A 26 0.30 -19.24 -14.17
C VAL A 26 0.91 -19.28 -12.77
N GLY A 27 1.57 -18.21 -12.33
CA GLY A 27 2.15 -18.11 -10.99
C GLY A 27 1.11 -18.28 -9.87
N LEU A 28 -0.04 -17.62 -9.98
CA LEU A 28 -1.15 -17.77 -9.03
C LEU A 28 -1.73 -19.20 -9.04
N SER A 29 -1.89 -19.79 -10.21
CA SER A 29 -2.41 -21.17 -10.35
C SER A 29 -1.48 -22.18 -9.68
N LEU A 30 -0.16 -22.06 -9.92
CA LEU A 30 0.86 -22.89 -9.26
C LEU A 30 0.86 -22.68 -7.75
N TYR A 31 0.76 -21.43 -7.29
CA TYR A 31 0.68 -21.14 -5.86
C TYR A 31 -0.53 -21.84 -5.22
N PHE A 32 -1.75 -21.69 -5.77
CA PHE A 32 -2.94 -22.33 -5.21
C PHE A 32 -2.89 -23.86 -5.29
N TYR A 33 -2.33 -24.42 -6.35
CA TYR A 33 -2.09 -25.86 -6.47
C TYR A 33 -1.19 -26.37 -5.34
N PHE A 34 -0.02 -25.76 -5.14
CA PHE A 34 0.92 -26.18 -4.10
C PHE A 34 0.36 -25.89 -2.70
N HIS A 35 -0.32 -24.78 -2.50
CA HIS A 35 -0.98 -24.48 -1.23
C HIS A 35 -2.00 -25.55 -0.86
N TYR A 36 -2.86 -25.93 -1.81
CA TYR A 36 -3.84 -26.99 -1.61
C TYR A 36 -3.17 -28.35 -1.29
N LYS A 37 -2.15 -28.72 -2.04
CA LYS A 37 -1.38 -29.94 -1.81
C LYS A 37 -0.73 -29.96 -0.42
N MET A 38 -0.12 -28.85 -0.02
CA MET A 38 0.50 -28.71 1.31
C MET A 38 -0.53 -28.76 2.44
N THR A 39 -1.69 -28.13 2.27
CA THR A 39 -2.77 -28.18 3.28
C THR A 39 -3.26 -29.62 3.48
N LYS A 40 -3.45 -30.38 2.40
CA LYS A 40 -3.82 -31.80 2.48
C LYS A 40 -2.74 -32.65 3.18
N LEU A 41 -1.46 -32.42 2.86
CA LEU A 41 -0.35 -33.13 3.47
C LEU A 41 -0.29 -32.86 4.99
N LYS A 42 -0.41 -31.59 5.40
CA LYS A 42 -0.46 -31.19 6.82
C LYS A 42 -1.59 -31.87 7.59
N GLN A 43 -2.77 -31.98 6.97
CA GLN A 43 -3.92 -32.65 7.58
C GLN A 43 -3.69 -34.17 7.71
N ALA A 44 -3.15 -34.80 6.65
CA ALA A 44 -2.90 -36.24 6.62
C ALA A 44 -1.81 -36.66 7.64
N GLU A 45 -0.74 -35.88 7.73
CA GLU A 45 0.39 -36.14 8.62
C GLU A 45 0.22 -35.54 10.03
N LYS A 46 -0.91 -34.89 10.30
CA LYS A 46 -1.22 -34.25 11.60
C LYS A 46 -0.05 -33.39 12.12
N TRP A 47 0.56 -32.59 11.26
CA TRP A 47 1.69 -31.72 11.60
C TRP A 47 1.42 -30.78 12.76
N PHE A 48 0.16 -30.43 12.98
CA PHE A 48 -0.32 -29.66 14.12
C PHE A 48 -1.11 -30.56 15.06
N GLY A 49 -0.42 -31.39 15.83
CA GLY A 49 -1.01 -32.04 16.99
C GLY A 49 -1.54 -30.98 17.95
N SER A 50 -2.61 -31.26 18.64
CA SER A 50 -3.41 -30.59 19.69
C SER A 50 -2.88 -29.33 20.39
N VAL A 51 -1.96 -28.57 19.83
CA VAL A 51 -1.32 -27.41 20.45
C VAL A 51 -2.07 -26.14 20.05
N LYS A 52 -2.71 -25.49 21.02
CA LYS A 52 -3.40 -24.20 20.85
C LYS A 52 -2.39 -23.04 20.89
N LYS A 53 -2.20 -22.27 19.80
CA LYS A 53 -1.60 -20.92 19.89
C LYS A 53 -2.49 -20.06 20.75
N VAL A 54 -1.96 -19.55 21.81
CA VAL A 54 -2.62 -18.52 22.58
C VAL A 54 -2.02 -17.20 22.12
N TYR A 55 -2.82 -16.40 21.40
CA TYR A 55 -2.53 -14.99 21.25
C TYR A 55 -3.12 -14.26 22.44
N TYR A 56 -2.33 -13.42 23.07
CA TYR A 56 -2.85 -12.50 24.07
C TYR A 56 -2.57 -11.06 23.63
N ALA A 57 -3.50 -10.18 23.91
CA ALA A 57 -3.31 -8.75 23.75
C ALA A 57 -2.75 -8.21 25.07
N ASP A 58 -1.48 -7.77 25.07
CA ASP A 58 -0.91 -7.09 26.20
C ASP A 58 -1.13 -5.57 26.06
N LEU A 59 -1.86 -4.98 26.99
CA LEU A 59 -2.07 -3.54 27.05
C LEU A 59 -0.75 -2.77 27.24
N LYS A 60 0.25 -3.36 27.91
CA LYS A 60 1.57 -2.76 28.07
C LYS A 60 2.32 -2.66 26.72
N THR A 61 2.15 -3.62 25.82
CA THR A 61 2.75 -3.55 24.49
C THR A 61 2.16 -2.40 23.68
N ARG A 62 0.88 -2.08 23.87
CA ARG A 62 0.24 -0.96 23.19
C ARG A 62 0.79 0.40 23.61
N SER A 63 1.25 0.55 24.87
CA SER A 63 1.89 1.79 25.33
C SER A 63 3.27 2.03 24.69
N LYS A 64 3.90 0.99 24.13
CA LYS A 64 5.18 1.06 23.41
C LYS A 64 5.01 1.33 21.90
N ASP A 65 3.77 1.53 21.43
CA ASP A 65 3.50 1.77 20.01
C ASP A 65 4.00 3.16 19.58
N GLU A 66 5.05 3.18 18.77
CA GLU A 66 5.70 4.39 18.26
C GLU A 66 5.21 4.76 16.83
N MET A 67 4.00 4.35 16.45
CA MET A 67 3.38 4.81 15.22
C MET A 67 3.22 6.32 15.21
N LEU A 68 3.37 6.92 14.03
CA LEU A 68 3.18 8.36 13.83
C LEU A 68 1.77 8.77 14.28
N ALA A 69 1.67 9.92 14.93
CA ALA A 69 0.38 10.47 15.35
C ALA A 69 -0.51 10.72 14.12
N SER A 70 -1.76 10.24 14.15
CA SER A 70 -2.60 10.24 12.96
C SER A 70 -2.89 11.64 12.41
N PHE A 71 -2.94 12.66 13.26
CA PHE A 71 -3.17 14.05 12.82
C PHE A 71 -2.07 14.58 11.89
N VAL A 72 -0.85 14.03 11.95
CA VAL A 72 0.28 14.43 11.09
C VAL A 72 -0.04 14.16 9.62
N TYR A 73 -0.81 13.12 9.32
CA TYR A 73 -1.29 12.80 7.97
C TYR A 73 -2.28 13.83 7.42
N LEU A 74 -2.81 14.72 8.25
CA LEU A 74 -3.69 15.81 7.78
C LEU A 74 -2.89 17.06 7.33
N ILE A 75 -1.58 17.10 7.60
CA ILE A 75 -0.75 18.26 7.19
C ILE A 75 -0.67 18.36 5.65
N PRO A 76 -0.41 17.28 4.89
CA PRO A 76 -0.41 17.36 3.43
C PRO A 76 -1.76 17.71 2.81
N VAL A 77 -2.87 17.44 3.51
CA VAL A 77 -4.23 17.81 3.06
C VAL A 77 -4.38 19.33 2.85
N ILE A 78 -3.66 20.13 3.64
CA ILE A 78 -3.66 21.59 3.49
C ILE A 78 -3.17 21.98 2.09
N VAL A 79 -2.18 21.27 1.54
CA VAL A 79 -1.68 21.52 0.18
C VAL A 79 -2.77 21.23 -0.85
N SER A 80 -3.47 20.09 -0.73
CA SER A 80 -4.57 19.75 -1.66
C SER A 80 -5.71 20.76 -1.62
N LEU A 81 -6.08 21.22 -0.43
CA LEU A 81 -7.09 22.27 -0.27
C LEU A 81 -6.61 23.59 -0.88
N GLY A 82 -5.34 23.94 -0.72
CA GLY A 82 -4.71 25.09 -1.35
C GLY A 82 -4.74 25.00 -2.88
N LEU A 83 -4.42 23.84 -3.45
CA LEU A 83 -4.50 23.60 -4.90
C LEU A 83 -5.93 23.70 -5.42
N ILE A 84 -6.92 23.16 -4.69
CA ILE A 84 -8.35 23.31 -5.03
C ILE A 84 -8.76 24.79 -5.05
N ALA A 85 -8.43 25.53 -3.99
CA ALA A 85 -8.74 26.95 -3.90
C ALA A 85 -8.08 27.76 -5.02
N LEU A 86 -6.81 27.46 -5.33
CA LEU A 86 -6.07 28.09 -6.42
C LEU A 86 -6.72 27.80 -7.78
N THR A 87 -7.14 26.55 -8.02
CA THR A 87 -7.84 26.17 -9.26
C THR A 87 -9.16 26.92 -9.42
N ILE A 88 -9.94 27.03 -8.34
CA ILE A 88 -11.22 27.77 -8.37
C ILE A 88 -10.98 29.24 -8.76
N ASN A 89 -9.94 29.86 -8.20
CA ASN A 89 -9.62 31.26 -8.50
C ASN A 89 -9.10 31.50 -9.93
N LEU A 90 -8.40 30.50 -10.49
CA LEU A 90 -7.79 30.60 -11.82
C LEU A 90 -8.65 29.96 -12.92
N TYR A 91 -9.78 29.34 -12.59
CA TYR A 91 -10.56 28.56 -13.54
C TYR A 91 -10.88 29.31 -14.83
N ASP A 92 -11.34 30.55 -14.73
CA ASP A 92 -11.71 31.36 -15.90
C ASP A 92 -10.52 31.64 -16.83
N GLN A 93 -9.32 31.67 -16.29
CA GLN A 93 -8.07 31.95 -17.01
C GLN A 93 -7.49 30.69 -17.68
N LEU A 94 -7.98 29.48 -17.35
CA LEU A 94 -7.51 28.24 -17.95
C LEU A 94 -7.85 28.19 -19.45
N PRO A 95 -6.98 27.56 -20.27
CA PRO A 95 -7.23 27.37 -21.69
C PRO A 95 -8.44 26.45 -21.92
N SER A 96 -9.00 26.50 -23.16
CA SER A 96 -10.14 25.65 -23.56
C SER A 96 -9.78 24.15 -23.60
N GLN A 97 -8.52 23.83 -23.80
CA GLN A 97 -7.97 22.48 -23.77
C GLN A 97 -6.98 22.35 -22.61
N ILE A 98 -7.29 21.49 -21.65
CA ILE A 98 -6.48 21.26 -20.45
C ILE A 98 -5.62 20.00 -20.66
N PRO A 99 -4.31 20.03 -20.41
CA PRO A 99 -3.45 18.85 -20.50
C PRO A 99 -3.84 17.82 -19.41
N THR A 100 -4.02 16.57 -19.81
CA THR A 100 -4.44 15.47 -18.93
C THR A 100 -3.39 14.36 -18.83
N HIS A 101 -2.42 14.33 -19.75
CA HIS A 101 -1.31 13.37 -19.73
C HIS A 101 -0.01 14.04 -20.22
N TRP A 102 1.12 13.60 -19.68
CA TRP A 102 2.47 14.03 -20.07
C TRP A 102 3.29 12.82 -20.50
N GLY A 103 3.84 12.89 -21.70
CA GLY A 103 4.68 11.86 -22.28
C GLY A 103 6.03 11.70 -21.61
N PRO A 104 6.83 10.69 -22.03
CA PRO A 104 8.15 10.41 -21.48
C PRO A 104 9.16 11.56 -21.63
N ASN A 105 8.90 12.51 -22.52
CA ASN A 105 9.70 13.72 -22.75
C ASN A 105 9.29 14.89 -21.82
N GLY A 106 8.32 14.68 -20.93
CA GLY A 106 7.79 15.70 -20.03
C GLY A 106 6.87 16.73 -20.68
N GLN A 107 6.50 16.53 -21.95
CA GLN A 107 5.56 17.40 -22.66
C GLN A 107 4.14 16.81 -22.60
N PRO A 108 3.09 17.66 -22.59
CA PRO A 108 1.71 17.19 -22.69
C PRO A 108 1.48 16.49 -24.03
N ASP A 109 0.85 15.32 -24.01
CA ASP A 109 0.54 14.52 -25.21
C ASP A 109 -0.95 14.10 -25.28
N ALA A 110 -1.74 14.39 -24.23
CA ALA A 110 -3.20 14.29 -24.26
C ALA A 110 -3.84 15.51 -23.59
N PHE A 111 -5.01 15.91 -24.12
CA PHE A 111 -5.76 17.06 -23.68
C PHE A 111 -7.24 16.73 -23.61
N SER A 112 -7.97 17.40 -22.72
CA SER A 112 -9.43 17.31 -22.60
C SER A 112 -10.05 18.69 -22.58
N ASP A 113 -11.33 18.78 -22.96
CA ASP A 113 -12.09 20.01 -22.92
C ASP A 113 -12.16 20.57 -21.49
N LYS A 114 -12.03 21.89 -21.37
CA LYS A 114 -12.12 22.58 -20.08
C LYS A 114 -13.43 22.28 -19.37
N SER A 115 -13.32 21.67 -18.21
CA SER A 115 -14.43 21.43 -17.30
C SER A 115 -13.94 21.47 -15.85
N TRP A 116 -14.86 21.70 -14.91
CA TRP A 116 -14.53 21.65 -13.48
C TRP A 116 -13.95 20.29 -13.06
N MET A 117 -14.43 19.21 -13.65
CA MET A 117 -13.95 17.86 -13.35
C MET A 117 -12.52 17.67 -13.80
N VAL A 118 -12.16 18.09 -15.00
CA VAL A 118 -10.78 18.03 -15.51
C VAL A 118 -9.88 18.95 -14.71
N ALA A 119 -10.28 20.20 -14.46
CA ALA A 119 -9.47 21.16 -13.72
C ALA A 119 -9.20 20.76 -12.27
N LEU A 120 -10.17 20.17 -11.56
CA LEU A 120 -10.06 19.76 -10.16
C LEU A 120 -9.66 18.29 -9.97
N GLY A 121 -9.58 17.51 -11.04
CA GLY A 121 -9.36 16.06 -10.94
C GLY A 121 -8.11 15.67 -10.16
N LEU A 122 -6.96 16.24 -10.51
CA LEU A 122 -5.70 15.94 -9.83
C LEU A 122 -5.72 16.24 -8.32
N PRO A 123 -6.10 17.45 -7.85
CA PRO A 123 -6.14 17.73 -6.42
C PRO A 123 -7.22 16.95 -5.66
N ILE A 124 -8.34 16.59 -6.30
CA ILE A 124 -9.36 15.72 -5.70
C ILE A 124 -8.84 14.28 -5.56
N ILE A 125 -8.20 13.73 -6.58
CA ILE A 125 -7.55 12.41 -6.51
C ILE A 125 -6.51 12.40 -5.38
N LEU A 126 -5.66 13.43 -5.31
CA LEU A 126 -4.68 13.58 -4.25
C LEU A 126 -5.34 13.58 -2.87
N LEU A 127 -6.40 14.36 -2.68
CA LEU A 127 -7.15 14.42 -1.42
C LEU A 127 -7.73 13.06 -1.03
N ILE A 128 -8.32 12.32 -1.98
CA ILE A 128 -8.84 10.97 -1.75
C ILE A 128 -7.72 10.03 -1.28
N MET A 129 -6.55 10.07 -1.91
CA MET A 129 -5.41 9.24 -1.54
C MET A 129 -4.86 9.61 -0.15
N GLN A 130 -4.78 10.90 0.19
CA GLN A 130 -4.35 11.37 1.51
C GLN A 130 -5.31 10.90 2.62
N LEU A 131 -6.63 11.02 2.39
CA LEU A 131 -7.64 10.51 3.33
C LEU A 131 -7.58 8.99 3.47
N MET A 132 -7.26 8.27 2.39
CA MET A 132 -7.02 6.82 2.46
C MET A 132 -5.80 6.50 3.35
N PHE A 133 -4.67 7.20 3.18
CA PHE A 133 -3.47 7.00 4.01
C PHE A 133 -3.73 7.33 5.49
N TYR A 134 -4.42 8.44 5.75
CA TYR A 134 -4.90 8.77 7.10
C TYR A 134 -5.73 7.61 7.69
N GLY A 135 -6.71 7.11 6.94
CA GLY A 135 -7.56 5.99 7.34
C GLY A 135 -6.73 4.73 7.65
N ILE A 136 -5.79 4.36 6.78
CA ILE A 136 -4.90 3.21 6.99
C ILE A 136 -4.14 3.38 8.32
N ASN A 137 -3.53 4.56 8.57
CA ASN A 137 -2.79 4.80 9.81
C ASN A 137 -3.68 4.72 11.06
N VAL A 138 -4.85 5.37 11.05
CA VAL A 138 -5.82 5.37 12.17
C VAL A 138 -6.25 3.95 12.51
N PHE A 139 -6.66 3.18 11.52
CA PHE A 139 -7.20 1.85 11.74
C PHE A 139 -6.13 0.81 12.02
N THR A 140 -4.91 0.96 11.46
CA THR A 140 -3.76 0.16 11.89
C THR A 140 -3.45 0.41 13.37
N LYS A 141 -3.46 1.68 13.80
CA LYS A 141 -3.23 2.04 15.21
C LYS A 141 -4.29 1.46 16.16
N ARG A 142 -5.54 1.37 15.70
CA ARG A 142 -6.64 0.78 16.47
C ARG A 142 -6.64 -0.76 16.44
N SER A 143 -6.01 -1.38 15.46
CA SER A 143 -5.93 -2.85 15.35
C SER A 143 -5.11 -3.45 16.49
N GLY A 144 -5.47 -4.66 16.93
CA GLY A 144 -4.78 -5.37 18.00
C GLY A 144 -3.34 -5.74 17.62
N ILE A 145 -2.45 -5.74 18.61
CA ILE A 145 -1.10 -6.29 18.47
C ILE A 145 -1.15 -7.76 18.86
N LYS A 146 -0.88 -8.65 17.91
CA LYS A 146 -0.92 -10.10 18.12
C LYS A 146 0.47 -10.60 18.51
N ILE A 147 0.62 -11.10 19.73
CA ILE A 147 1.87 -11.63 20.24
C ILE A 147 1.80 -13.15 20.26
N ASN A 148 2.81 -13.81 19.70
CA ASN A 148 2.93 -15.26 19.72
C ASN A 148 3.46 -15.72 21.08
N ALA A 149 2.70 -16.54 21.79
CA ALA A 149 3.08 -17.06 23.09
C ALA A 149 4.33 -17.97 23.06
N GLY A 150 4.64 -18.58 21.93
CA GLY A 150 5.85 -19.40 21.76
C GLY A 150 7.13 -18.57 21.58
N ASN A 151 7.02 -17.29 21.15
CA ASN A 151 8.16 -16.38 20.99
C ASN A 151 7.68 -14.94 21.24
N VAL A 152 7.41 -14.63 22.51
CA VAL A 152 6.78 -13.38 22.95
C VAL A 152 7.62 -12.17 22.56
N LYS A 153 8.90 -12.19 22.90
CA LYS A 153 9.79 -11.03 22.76
C LYS A 153 10.07 -10.70 21.29
N SER A 154 10.34 -11.70 20.47
CA SER A 154 10.57 -11.52 19.03
C SER A 154 9.30 -11.05 18.32
N SER A 155 8.15 -11.67 18.61
CA SER A 155 6.89 -11.28 17.98
C SER A 155 6.42 -9.88 18.43
N GLU A 156 6.61 -9.50 19.70
CA GLU A 156 6.34 -8.14 20.18
C GLU A 156 7.20 -7.12 19.45
N LEU A 157 8.51 -7.32 19.41
CA LEU A 157 9.45 -6.39 18.79
C LEU A 157 9.20 -6.26 17.28
N ARG A 158 8.92 -7.37 16.60
CA ARG A 158 8.58 -7.40 15.19
C ARG A 158 7.31 -6.60 14.91
N GLN A 159 6.26 -6.79 15.69
CA GLN A 159 5.00 -6.06 15.56
C GLN A 159 5.19 -4.55 15.79
N LEU A 160 5.92 -4.16 16.83
CA LEU A 160 6.20 -2.76 17.12
C LEU A 160 7.03 -2.11 15.99
N ARG A 161 8.08 -2.79 15.50
CA ARG A 161 8.87 -2.31 14.35
C ARG A 161 8.04 -2.20 13.09
N LEU A 162 7.22 -3.21 12.77
CA LEU A 162 6.35 -3.18 11.61
C LEU A 162 5.41 -1.97 11.67
N ARG A 163 4.76 -1.75 12.79
CA ARG A 163 3.83 -0.63 12.99
C ARG A 163 4.53 0.72 12.87
N LYS A 164 5.64 0.92 13.59
CA LYS A 164 6.45 2.14 13.54
C LYS A 164 6.90 2.45 12.12
N TYR A 165 7.68 1.56 11.53
CA TYR A 165 8.31 1.83 10.24
C TYR A 165 7.31 1.90 9.09
N SER A 166 6.24 1.10 9.10
CA SER A 166 5.17 1.20 8.11
C SER A 166 4.44 2.54 8.18
N SER A 167 4.14 3.02 9.40
CA SER A 167 3.50 4.32 9.59
C SER A 167 4.38 5.47 9.07
N TRP A 168 5.64 5.52 9.46
CA TRP A 168 6.56 6.55 8.98
C TRP A 168 6.79 6.48 7.47
N PHE A 169 6.96 5.28 6.93
CA PHE A 169 7.15 5.09 5.49
C PHE A 169 5.92 5.52 4.70
N LEU A 170 4.72 5.17 5.16
CA LEU A 170 3.46 5.58 4.52
C LEU A 170 3.32 7.11 4.50
N PHE A 171 3.71 7.80 5.57
CA PHE A 171 3.73 9.25 5.62
C PHE A 171 4.75 9.87 4.64
N VAL A 172 5.96 9.30 4.54
CA VAL A 172 6.94 9.75 3.54
C VAL A 172 6.40 9.59 2.13
N VAL A 173 5.75 8.46 1.82
CA VAL A 173 5.09 8.24 0.51
C VAL A 173 4.00 9.28 0.27
N GLU A 174 3.21 9.63 1.28
CA GLU A 174 2.17 10.66 1.18
C GLU A 174 2.75 12.04 0.86
N ILE A 175 3.84 12.44 1.53
CA ILE A 175 4.54 13.71 1.23
C ILE A 175 5.07 13.72 -0.21
N LEU A 176 5.76 12.65 -0.62
CA LEU A 176 6.31 12.55 -1.98
C LEU A 176 5.22 12.60 -3.05
N MET A 177 4.11 11.91 -2.80
CA MET A 177 2.93 11.93 -3.66
C MET A 177 2.31 13.32 -3.73
N THR A 178 2.21 14.01 -2.58
CA THR A 178 1.70 15.38 -2.52
C THR A 178 2.57 16.33 -3.36
N LEU A 179 3.89 16.21 -3.26
CA LEU A 179 4.82 17.01 -4.06
C LEU A 179 4.69 16.70 -5.56
N LEU A 180 4.62 15.41 -5.93
CA LEU A 180 4.43 15.01 -7.32
C LEU A 180 3.15 15.59 -7.91
N PHE A 181 2.02 15.41 -7.23
CA PHE A 181 0.73 15.92 -7.71
C PHE A 181 0.67 17.46 -7.72
N ALA A 182 1.32 18.11 -6.75
CA ALA A 182 1.40 19.58 -6.75
C ALA A 182 2.19 20.09 -7.96
N ILE A 183 3.31 19.47 -8.31
CA ILE A 183 4.11 19.80 -9.49
C ILE A 183 3.27 19.63 -10.76
N LEU A 184 2.63 18.47 -10.93
CA LEU A 184 1.78 18.20 -12.08
C LEU A 184 0.64 19.21 -12.19
N HIS A 185 -0.02 19.49 -11.07
CA HIS A 185 -1.16 20.40 -11.03
C HIS A 185 -0.78 21.87 -11.26
N LEU A 186 0.33 22.32 -10.70
CA LEU A 186 0.83 23.68 -10.99
C LEU A 186 1.23 23.84 -12.44
N ASN A 187 1.78 22.80 -13.09
CA ASN A 187 2.08 22.84 -14.51
C ASN A 187 0.84 22.81 -15.40
N LEU A 188 -0.29 22.27 -14.88
CA LEU A 188 -1.60 22.37 -15.52
C LEU A 188 -2.17 23.81 -15.43
N LEU A 189 -2.04 24.45 -14.24
CA LEU A 189 -2.58 25.79 -14.00
C LEU A 189 -1.77 26.90 -14.69
N TYR A 190 -0.47 26.73 -14.78
CA TYR A 190 0.46 27.72 -15.32
C TYR A 190 1.30 27.07 -16.40
N GLU A 191 1.03 27.36 -17.66
CA GLU A 191 1.77 26.80 -18.79
C GLU A 191 3.27 27.04 -18.66
N ASN A 192 4.06 25.98 -18.79
CA ASN A 192 5.53 26.00 -18.81
C ASN A 192 6.21 26.54 -17.54
N ILE A 193 5.53 26.55 -16.37
CA ILE A 193 6.16 26.96 -15.12
C ILE A 193 7.22 25.94 -14.67
N ILE A 194 7.03 24.66 -15.01
CA ILE A 194 7.94 23.55 -14.70
C ILE A 194 8.63 23.11 -15.99
N SER A 195 9.94 22.97 -15.94
CA SER A 195 10.70 22.47 -17.09
C SER A 195 10.34 21.03 -17.44
N ASN A 196 10.38 20.70 -18.75
CA ASN A 196 10.10 19.34 -19.22
C ASN A 196 11.00 18.29 -18.55
N LEU A 197 12.26 18.65 -18.24
CA LEU A 197 13.20 17.78 -17.53
C LEU A 197 12.66 17.43 -16.12
N LEU A 198 12.17 18.41 -15.36
CA LEU A 198 11.58 18.15 -14.04
C LEU A 198 10.30 17.32 -14.13
N MET A 199 9.45 17.59 -15.12
CA MET A 199 8.24 16.80 -15.37
C MET A 199 8.57 15.32 -15.65
N MET A 200 9.64 15.04 -16.39
CA MET A 200 10.12 13.69 -16.69
C MET A 200 10.75 13.02 -15.47
N ILE A 201 11.61 13.72 -14.71
CA ILE A 201 12.42 13.12 -13.64
C ILE A 201 11.60 12.92 -12.35
N THR A 202 10.65 13.78 -12.04
CA THR A 202 9.92 13.73 -10.76
C THR A 202 9.19 12.40 -10.54
N PRO A 203 8.44 11.82 -11.49
CA PRO A 203 7.82 10.51 -11.32
C PRO A 203 8.85 9.38 -11.14
N ILE A 204 9.99 9.47 -11.81
CA ILE A 204 11.07 8.48 -11.70
C ILE A 204 11.68 8.52 -10.30
N ILE A 205 12.00 9.73 -9.79
CA ILE A 205 12.51 9.91 -8.42
C ILE A 205 11.51 9.37 -7.41
N PHE A 206 10.23 9.70 -7.55
CA PHE A 206 9.17 9.16 -6.69
C PHE A 206 9.20 7.63 -6.67
N LEU A 207 9.21 6.99 -7.85
CA LEU A 207 9.23 5.54 -7.97
C LEU A 207 10.47 4.91 -7.30
N VAL A 208 11.66 5.48 -7.56
CA VAL A 208 12.94 4.98 -6.98
C VAL A 208 12.93 5.07 -5.46
N ILE A 209 12.46 6.20 -4.89
CA ILE A 209 12.40 6.37 -3.44
C ILE A 209 11.37 5.41 -2.82
N VAL A 210 10.20 5.24 -3.44
CA VAL A 210 9.15 4.33 -2.93
C VAL A 210 9.62 2.87 -2.99
N LEU A 211 10.22 2.44 -4.10
CA LEU A 211 10.76 1.07 -4.22
C LEU A 211 11.92 0.83 -3.24
N GLY A 212 12.89 1.74 -3.19
CA GLY A 212 14.01 1.66 -2.26
C GLY A 212 13.55 1.65 -0.79
N GLY A 213 12.59 2.52 -0.45
CA GLY A 213 11.97 2.57 0.88
C GLY A 213 11.20 1.30 1.24
N THR A 214 10.54 0.66 0.26
CA THR A 214 9.88 -0.64 0.46
C THR A 214 10.89 -1.73 0.80
N VAL A 215 12.01 -1.79 0.09
CA VAL A 215 13.11 -2.73 0.37
C VAL A 215 13.71 -2.46 1.73
N TRP A 216 13.98 -1.17 2.05
CA TRP A 216 14.50 -0.76 3.35
C TRP A 216 13.55 -1.18 4.50
N LEU A 217 12.24 -0.96 4.34
CA LEU A 217 11.22 -1.39 5.30
C LEU A 217 11.26 -2.91 5.50
N ALA A 218 11.37 -3.66 4.41
CA ALA A 218 11.45 -5.11 4.44
C ALA A 218 12.68 -5.59 5.25
N ILE A 219 13.83 -5.00 5.03
CA ILE A 219 15.06 -5.33 5.77
C ILE A 219 14.90 -4.97 7.26
N LYS A 220 14.41 -3.76 7.58
CA LYS A 220 14.30 -3.30 8.98
C LYS A 220 13.32 -4.10 9.83
N VAL A 221 12.23 -4.57 9.25
CA VAL A 221 11.26 -5.42 9.95
C VAL A 221 11.71 -6.88 9.97
N GLY A 222 12.32 -7.36 8.88
CA GLY A 222 12.79 -8.76 8.77
C GLY A 222 14.01 -9.09 9.63
N SER A 223 14.84 -8.09 9.99
CA SER A 223 16.07 -8.32 10.77
C SER A 223 15.85 -8.54 12.27
N VAL A 224 14.61 -8.58 12.76
CA VAL A 224 14.33 -8.72 14.20
C VAL A 224 14.87 -10.04 14.76
N ASP A 225 14.70 -11.13 14.05
CA ASP A 225 15.12 -12.45 14.55
C ASP A 225 16.65 -12.53 14.64
N SER A 226 17.38 -12.01 13.64
CA SER A 226 18.85 -11.94 13.69
C SER A 226 19.40 -11.02 14.78
N ASP A 227 18.70 -9.92 15.06
CA ASP A 227 19.07 -8.97 16.13
C ASP A 227 18.90 -9.59 17.54
N LEU A 228 18.01 -10.59 17.69
CA LEU A 228 17.73 -11.28 18.94
C LEU A 228 18.62 -12.51 19.14
N GLU A 229 18.89 -13.28 18.09
CA GLU A 229 19.77 -14.44 18.14
C GLU A 229 21.18 -14.07 18.65
N GLY A 230 21.68 -12.87 18.31
CA GLY A 230 22.94 -12.36 18.84
C GLY A 230 22.93 -12.00 20.35
N LYS A 231 21.73 -11.87 20.97
CA LYS A 231 21.58 -11.46 22.39
C LYS A 231 21.08 -12.58 23.31
N GLU A 232 20.44 -13.63 22.77
CA GLU A 232 19.79 -14.70 23.54
C GLU A 232 20.69 -15.91 23.82
N ILE A 233 21.94 -15.93 23.38
CA ILE A 233 22.91 -17.00 23.72
C ILE A 233 23.18 -17.07 25.23
N VAL A 234 22.66 -16.12 26.04
CA VAL A 234 22.94 -16.01 27.49
C VAL A 234 21.71 -16.23 28.38
N ALA A 235 20.50 -16.39 27.87
CA ALA A 235 19.30 -16.46 28.73
C ALA A 235 18.31 -17.54 28.31
N ASP A 236 18.28 -18.60 29.10
CA ASP A 236 17.22 -19.58 29.36
C ASP A 236 16.73 -20.50 28.22
N SER A 237 17.27 -21.69 28.28
CA SER A 237 16.88 -22.92 27.55
C SER A 237 15.56 -23.56 28.04
N VAL A 238 14.56 -22.79 28.44
CA VAL A 238 13.23 -23.31 28.87
C VAL A 238 12.08 -22.52 28.26
N SER A 239 12.06 -22.31 26.95
CA SER A 239 10.80 -22.03 26.29
C SER A 239 10.24 -23.32 25.73
N LYS A 240 9.32 -23.97 26.43
CA LYS A 240 8.44 -24.99 25.84
C LYS A 240 7.89 -24.42 24.55
N LYS A 241 8.24 -25.07 23.41
CA LYS A 241 7.60 -24.82 22.11
C LYS A 241 6.07 -24.94 22.30
N VAL A 242 5.41 -23.83 22.51
CA VAL A 242 3.96 -23.74 22.43
C VAL A 242 3.67 -23.55 20.94
N ASP A 243 3.55 -24.64 20.21
CA ASP A 243 3.16 -24.61 18.80
C ASP A 243 1.69 -24.21 18.70
N GLY A 244 1.40 -23.45 17.72
CA GLY A 244 0.31 -22.58 17.69
C GLY A 244 -1.00 -23.09 17.11
N ILE A 245 -2.08 -22.32 17.32
CA ILE A 245 -3.38 -22.47 16.67
C ILE A 245 -3.17 -22.59 15.16
N ASP A 246 -3.87 -23.53 14.55
CA ASP A 246 -3.99 -23.59 13.10
C ASP A 246 -4.73 -22.34 12.60
N GLU A 247 -3.96 -21.29 12.31
CA GLU A 247 -4.47 -20.06 11.68
C GLU A 247 -4.86 -20.31 10.21
N ASP A 248 -4.48 -21.46 9.63
CA ASP A 248 -4.77 -21.80 8.24
C ASP A 248 -6.28 -21.68 7.94
N GLN A 249 -7.14 -21.96 8.92
CA GLN A 249 -8.59 -21.81 8.80
C GLN A 249 -9.05 -20.39 8.47
N TYR A 250 -8.33 -19.36 8.94
CA TYR A 250 -8.66 -17.95 8.72
C TYR A 250 -8.01 -17.39 7.45
N TRP A 251 -7.02 -18.08 6.89
CA TRP A 251 -6.31 -17.66 5.69
C TRP A 251 -6.84 -18.40 4.45
N LYS A 252 -7.83 -17.80 3.78
CA LYS A 252 -8.42 -18.37 2.57
C LYS A 252 -7.40 -18.36 1.43
N GLY A 253 -7.12 -19.57 0.90
CA GLY A 253 -6.05 -19.75 -0.08
C GLY A 253 -4.64 -19.36 0.42
N GLY A 254 -4.44 -19.20 1.73
CA GLY A 254 -3.18 -18.76 2.33
C GLY A 254 -2.88 -17.27 2.21
N LEU A 255 -3.66 -16.49 1.46
CA LEU A 255 -3.41 -15.09 1.15
C LEU A 255 -4.43 -14.12 1.77
N PHE A 256 -5.70 -14.54 1.90
CA PHE A 256 -6.80 -13.67 2.30
C PHE A 256 -7.22 -13.99 3.73
N TYR A 257 -6.96 -13.07 4.67
CA TYR A 257 -7.39 -13.24 6.06
C TYR A 257 -8.88 -12.94 6.21
N PHE A 258 -9.64 -13.92 6.66
CA PHE A 258 -11.08 -13.81 6.86
C PHE A 258 -11.47 -14.37 8.23
N ASN A 259 -11.68 -13.48 9.21
CA ASN A 259 -12.10 -13.87 10.56
C ASN A 259 -13.14 -12.89 11.13
N ARG A 260 -14.38 -13.33 11.26
CA ARG A 260 -15.48 -12.51 11.79
C ARG A 260 -15.35 -12.21 13.27
N ASN A 261 -14.60 -13.05 14.01
CA ASN A 261 -14.41 -12.90 15.45
C ASN A 261 -13.20 -11.99 15.79
N ASP A 262 -12.44 -11.57 14.79
CA ASP A 262 -11.33 -10.63 14.96
C ASP A 262 -11.80 -9.23 14.58
N PRO A 263 -11.89 -8.28 15.54
CA PRO A 263 -12.31 -6.91 15.26
C PRO A 263 -11.28 -6.10 14.47
N SER A 264 -10.07 -6.62 14.31
CA SER A 264 -9.00 -5.92 13.59
C SER A 264 -9.39 -5.69 12.14
N ILE A 265 -9.14 -4.48 11.63
CA ILE A 265 -9.33 -4.12 10.22
C ILE A 265 -8.09 -4.51 9.43
N PHE A 266 -6.92 -4.20 9.98
CA PHE A 266 -5.62 -4.56 9.41
C PHE A 266 -4.95 -5.62 10.26
N VAL A 267 -4.41 -6.64 9.61
CA VAL A 267 -3.64 -7.74 10.22
C VAL A 267 -2.29 -7.88 9.51
N GLU A 268 -1.28 -8.35 10.22
CA GLU A 268 0.02 -8.64 9.59
C GLU A 268 -0.16 -9.69 8.50
N LYS A 269 0.51 -9.51 7.36
CA LYS A 269 0.53 -10.49 6.28
C LYS A 269 1.16 -11.79 6.76
N ARG A 270 0.62 -12.91 6.30
CA ARG A 270 1.19 -14.23 6.59
C ARG A 270 2.55 -14.44 5.95
N PHE A 271 2.71 -13.92 4.73
CA PHE A 271 3.95 -13.99 3.95
C PHE A 271 4.37 -12.58 3.57
N GLY A 272 5.68 -12.34 3.64
CA GLY A 272 6.27 -11.03 3.40
C GLY A 272 6.08 -10.08 4.58
N ILE A 273 6.18 -8.80 4.31
CA ILE A 273 6.15 -7.73 5.32
C ILE A 273 5.02 -6.76 4.99
N GLY A 274 4.33 -6.28 6.03
CA GLY A 274 3.23 -5.33 5.89
C GLY A 274 1.92 -5.87 6.44
N PHE A 275 0.85 -5.14 6.11
CA PHE A 275 -0.51 -5.44 6.55
C PHE A 275 -1.39 -5.87 5.38
N THR A 276 -2.42 -6.63 5.68
CA THR A 276 -3.56 -6.91 4.81
C THR A 276 -4.85 -6.60 5.56
N ILE A 277 -5.97 -6.49 4.85
CA ILE A 277 -7.28 -6.30 5.49
C ILE A 277 -7.81 -7.63 6.01
N ASN A 278 -8.60 -7.55 7.09
CA ASN A 278 -9.50 -8.63 7.45
C ASN A 278 -10.73 -8.55 6.51
N TYR A 279 -10.80 -9.44 5.54
CA TYR A 279 -11.89 -9.49 4.55
C TYR A 279 -13.27 -9.78 5.15
N ALA A 280 -13.35 -10.13 6.43
CA ALA A 280 -14.61 -10.21 7.18
C ALA A 280 -15.08 -8.85 7.73
N ASN A 281 -14.20 -7.82 7.72
CA ASN A 281 -14.50 -6.51 8.28
C ASN A 281 -14.85 -5.51 7.15
N PRO A 282 -16.11 -4.98 7.09
CA PRO A 282 -16.54 -4.10 6.00
C PRO A 282 -15.79 -2.76 5.97
N ILE A 283 -15.27 -2.28 7.10
CA ILE A 283 -14.52 -1.01 7.16
C ILE A 283 -13.23 -1.09 6.32
N GLY A 284 -12.60 -2.27 6.22
CA GLY A 284 -11.43 -2.47 5.36
C GLY A 284 -11.71 -2.14 3.89
N TYR A 285 -12.91 -2.51 3.41
CA TYR A 285 -13.34 -2.18 2.03
C TYR A 285 -13.58 -0.67 1.86
N LEU A 286 -14.20 -0.01 2.84
CA LEU A 286 -14.42 1.44 2.79
C LEU A 286 -13.10 2.21 2.67
N ILE A 287 -12.05 1.75 3.34
CA ILE A 287 -10.77 2.45 3.34
C ILE A 287 -9.96 2.20 2.06
N LEU A 288 -10.03 0.99 1.49
CA LEU A 288 -9.18 0.62 0.36
C LEU A 288 -9.94 0.60 -0.96
N VAL A 289 -11.12 0.00 -1.02
CA VAL A 289 -11.83 -0.22 -2.28
C VAL A 289 -12.57 1.03 -2.74
N VAL A 290 -13.25 1.73 -1.82
CA VAL A 290 -14.03 2.93 -2.19
C VAL A 290 -13.14 4.03 -2.77
N PRO A 291 -11.98 4.40 -2.16
CA PRO A 291 -11.09 5.38 -2.77
C PRO A 291 -10.60 4.98 -4.16
N ILE A 292 -10.23 3.71 -4.35
CA ILE A 292 -9.79 3.21 -5.66
C ILE A 292 -10.90 3.34 -6.71
N VAL A 293 -12.14 2.96 -6.37
CA VAL A 293 -13.29 3.08 -7.28
C VAL A 293 -13.56 4.55 -7.61
N LEU A 294 -13.51 5.44 -6.63
CA LEU A 294 -13.67 6.88 -6.86
C LEU A 294 -12.60 7.44 -7.80
N ILE A 295 -11.34 7.06 -7.61
CA ILE A 295 -10.24 7.47 -8.48
C ILE A 295 -10.49 6.97 -9.91
N ILE A 296 -10.88 5.69 -10.09
CA ILE A 296 -11.17 5.12 -11.41
C ILE A 296 -12.32 5.89 -12.08
N ILE A 297 -13.39 6.21 -11.34
CA ILE A 297 -14.52 6.98 -11.89
C ILE A 297 -14.06 8.38 -12.32
N ILE A 298 -13.28 9.07 -11.49
CA ILE A 298 -12.77 10.41 -11.81
C ILE A 298 -11.89 10.33 -13.06
N THR A 299 -10.92 9.40 -13.11
CA THR A 299 -10.01 9.27 -14.25
C THR A 299 -10.67 8.79 -15.54
N SER A 300 -11.84 8.14 -15.48
CA SER A 300 -12.59 7.74 -16.68
C SER A 300 -13.23 8.91 -17.43
N VAL A 301 -13.25 10.11 -16.84
CA VAL A 301 -13.80 11.34 -17.42
C VAL A 301 -12.72 12.18 -18.13
N PHE A 302 -11.45 11.86 -17.91
CA PHE A 302 -10.31 12.45 -18.62
C PHE A 302 -10.06 11.75 -19.95
#